data_ddf689ff12eb2f7a634cd45ecc5cfdc3
#
_entry.id   ddf689ff12eb2f7a634cd45ecc5cfdc3
#
_cell.length_a   1.000
_cell.length_b   1.000
_cell.length_c   1.000
_cell.angle_alpha   90.00
_cell.angle_beta   90.00
_cell.angle_gamma   90.00
#
_symmetry.space_group_name_H-M   'P 1'
#
loop_
_entity.id
_entity.type
_entity.pdbx_description
1 polymer ?
#
loop_
_entity_poly.entity_id
_entity_poly.type
_entity_poly.pdbx_seq_one_letter_code
_entity_poly.pdbx_strand_id
1 'polypeptide(L)'
;ESGLKGLSAWKRVVDNRVYEIQQKNNIELYKDSELSLSHINELGVDNIFLATGSSWRVDGVGRSSREPIKGLDKITVLSPEDAIKNINKLESPIVIYDDEQGYLAGVLADHLSANGCNINFVTPASVVSPWTDSTLEQARVQRALLKQGVEIICNKTIANGEGQSLVTQCVFTGNKTTIDCKTIIMVTERIPNCSL
;
A
#
# COMPACT_ATOMS: atom_id res chain seq x y z
N GLU A 1 -1.71 9.12 3.71
CA GLU A 1 -0.58 9.23 2.75
C GLU A 1 0.13 10.59 2.83
N SER A 2 -0.58 11.72 2.98
CA SER A 2 0.02 13.07 3.03
C SER A 2 1.03 13.28 4.17
N GLY A 3 1.05 12.42 5.18
CA GLY A 3 2.08 12.40 6.23
C GLY A 3 3.40 11.76 5.80
N LEU A 4 3.44 11.07 4.66
CA LEU A 4 4.64 10.44 4.15
C LEU A 4 5.57 11.47 3.48
N LYS A 5 6.86 11.24 3.60
CA LYS A 5 7.90 12.09 3.01
C LYS A 5 7.70 12.23 1.49
N GLY A 6 7.66 13.46 1.01
CA GLY A 6 7.45 13.78 -0.41
C GLY A 6 5.98 13.84 -0.85
N LEU A 7 5.02 13.40 -0.02
CA LEU A 7 3.59 13.40 -0.36
C LEU A 7 2.78 14.52 0.31
N SER A 8 3.40 15.32 1.19
CA SER A 8 2.69 16.39 1.94
C SER A 8 2.03 17.44 1.03
N ALA A 9 2.60 17.68 -0.15
CA ALA A 9 2.04 18.60 -1.13
C ALA A 9 0.65 18.17 -1.67
N TRP A 10 0.35 16.85 -1.66
CA TRP A 10 -0.94 16.33 -2.10
C TRP A 10 -2.11 16.77 -1.21
N LYS A 11 -1.83 17.11 0.06
CA LYS A 11 -2.86 17.67 0.95
C LYS A 11 -3.49 18.94 0.37
N ARG A 12 -2.71 19.77 -0.33
CA ARG A 12 -3.22 20.99 -0.98
C ARG A 12 -4.31 20.72 -2.02
N VAL A 13 -4.25 19.56 -2.68
CA VAL A 13 -5.29 19.16 -3.65
C VAL A 13 -6.61 18.93 -2.94
N VAL A 14 -6.58 18.23 -1.81
CA VAL A 14 -7.76 17.99 -0.97
C VAL A 14 -8.29 19.31 -0.41
N ASP A 15 -7.41 20.13 0.18
CA ASP A 15 -7.78 21.39 0.79
C ASP A 15 -8.43 22.34 -0.25
N ASN A 16 -7.88 22.41 -1.46
CA ASN A 16 -8.44 23.21 -2.54
C ASN A 16 -9.83 22.71 -2.98
N ARG A 17 -10.00 21.39 -3.14
CA ARG A 17 -11.29 20.79 -3.53
C ARG A 17 -12.37 21.04 -2.46
N VAL A 18 -12.01 20.86 -1.19
CA VAL A 18 -12.92 21.16 -0.07
C VAL A 18 -13.32 22.64 -0.08
N TYR A 19 -12.33 23.54 -0.26
CA TYR A 19 -12.60 24.97 -0.36
C TYR A 19 -13.55 25.30 -1.53
N GLU A 20 -13.30 24.78 -2.73
CA GLU A 20 -14.15 24.99 -3.91
C GLU A 20 -15.59 24.52 -3.67
N ILE A 21 -15.77 23.35 -3.03
CA ILE A 21 -17.09 22.83 -2.67
C ILE A 21 -17.81 23.77 -1.71
N GLN A 22 -17.12 24.27 -0.69
CA GLN A 22 -17.70 25.18 0.31
C GLN A 22 -18.13 26.54 -0.27
N GLN A 23 -17.53 26.96 -1.40
CA GLN A 23 -17.90 28.20 -2.09
C GLN A 23 -19.13 28.03 -3.01
N LYS A 24 -19.64 26.80 -3.19
CA LYS A 24 -20.76 26.53 -4.09
C LYS A 24 -22.08 26.47 -3.31
N ASN A 25 -23.02 27.36 -3.65
CA ASN A 25 -24.36 27.42 -3.02
C ASN A 25 -25.28 26.26 -3.46
N ASN A 26 -24.91 25.54 -4.49
CA ASN A 26 -25.65 24.39 -5.05
C ASN A 26 -25.08 23.03 -4.64
N ILE A 27 -24.18 22.99 -3.67
CA ILE A 27 -23.59 21.76 -3.13
C ILE A 27 -23.83 21.72 -1.63
N GLU A 28 -24.43 20.65 -1.16
CA GLU A 28 -24.54 20.33 0.25
C GLU A 28 -23.59 19.20 0.61
N LEU A 29 -22.75 19.43 1.62
CA LEU A 29 -21.76 18.47 2.08
C LEU A 29 -22.11 17.95 3.47
N TYR A 30 -22.47 16.68 3.53
CA TYR A 30 -22.74 15.97 4.78
C TYR A 30 -21.51 15.17 5.18
N LYS A 31 -20.83 15.61 6.26
CA LYS A 31 -19.68 14.89 6.83
C LYS A 31 -20.15 13.93 7.91
N ASP A 32 -19.36 12.88 8.15
CA ASP A 32 -19.61 11.89 9.20
C ASP A 32 -21.01 11.26 9.12
N SER A 33 -21.52 11.13 7.89
CA SER A 33 -22.87 10.66 7.55
C SER A 33 -22.77 9.47 6.60
N GLU A 34 -22.89 8.27 7.14
CA GLU A 34 -22.95 7.06 6.32
C GLU A 34 -24.38 6.88 5.78
N LEU A 35 -24.51 6.77 4.46
CA LEU A 35 -25.79 6.55 3.79
C LEU A 35 -26.02 5.06 3.58
N SER A 36 -27.23 4.60 3.92
CA SER A 36 -27.76 3.29 3.55
C SER A 36 -28.56 3.38 2.24
N LEU A 37 -28.83 2.23 1.64
CA LEU A 37 -29.68 2.15 0.45
C LEU A 37 -31.08 2.76 0.69
N SER A 38 -31.65 2.62 1.90
CA SER A 38 -32.93 3.25 2.26
C SER A 38 -32.85 4.78 2.23
N HIS A 39 -31.80 5.36 2.81
CA HIS A 39 -31.59 6.80 2.78
C HIS A 39 -31.44 7.34 1.35
N ILE A 40 -30.71 6.62 0.49
CA ILE A 40 -30.53 6.99 -0.91
C ILE A 40 -31.88 6.99 -1.65
N ASN A 41 -32.71 5.97 -1.43
CA ASN A 41 -34.04 5.89 -2.04
C ASN A 41 -34.98 7.02 -1.58
N GLU A 42 -34.88 7.41 -0.31
CA GLU A 42 -35.67 8.53 0.25
C GLU A 42 -35.30 9.90 -0.35
N LEU A 43 -34.03 10.06 -0.78
CA LEU A 43 -33.57 11.30 -1.41
C LEU A 43 -34.21 11.55 -2.77
N GLY A 44 -34.74 10.54 -3.46
CA GLY A 44 -35.43 10.67 -4.74
C GLY A 44 -34.60 11.30 -5.86
N VAL A 45 -33.31 11.06 -5.87
CA VAL A 45 -32.38 11.64 -6.86
C VAL A 45 -32.32 10.81 -8.14
N ASP A 46 -32.16 11.47 -9.29
CA ASP A 46 -32.10 10.81 -10.59
C ASP A 46 -30.73 10.14 -10.87
N ASN A 47 -29.66 10.65 -10.29
CA ASN A 47 -28.31 10.17 -10.55
C ASN A 47 -27.53 10.01 -9.23
N ILE A 48 -26.84 8.89 -9.09
CA ILE A 48 -26.02 8.56 -7.93
C ILE A 48 -24.62 8.22 -8.41
N PHE A 49 -23.61 8.86 -7.83
CA PHE A 49 -22.20 8.58 -8.06
C PHE A 49 -21.59 7.97 -6.82
N LEU A 50 -21.10 6.73 -6.93
CA LEU A 50 -20.46 6.00 -5.85
C LEU A 50 -18.94 6.18 -5.90
N ALA A 51 -18.38 6.73 -4.84
CA ALA A 51 -16.93 6.89 -4.65
C ALA A 51 -16.51 6.41 -3.25
N THR A 52 -16.91 5.19 -2.91
CA THR A 52 -16.80 4.58 -1.58
C THR A 52 -15.38 4.11 -1.22
N GLY A 53 -14.43 4.28 -2.16
CA GLY A 53 -13.04 3.92 -1.95
C GLY A 53 -12.77 2.41 -2.01
N SER A 54 -11.66 2.01 -1.41
CA SER A 54 -11.19 0.62 -1.42
C SER A 54 -10.32 0.34 -0.19
N SER A 55 -10.18 -0.92 0.17
CA SER A 55 -9.28 -1.41 1.23
C SER A 55 -8.16 -2.28 0.64
N TRP A 56 -7.00 -2.28 1.28
CA TRP A 56 -5.89 -3.13 0.86
C TRP A 56 -6.16 -4.60 1.22
N ARG A 57 -5.81 -5.49 0.30
CA ARG A 57 -5.69 -6.92 0.61
C ARG A 57 -4.47 -7.15 1.49
N VAL A 58 -4.61 -8.10 2.40
CA VAL A 58 -3.52 -8.52 3.29
C VAL A 58 -3.19 -10.01 3.14
N ASP A 59 -3.75 -10.65 2.12
CA ASP A 59 -3.56 -12.08 1.83
C ASP A 59 -2.50 -12.34 0.75
N GLY A 60 -1.93 -11.29 0.15
CA GLY A 60 -0.89 -11.38 -0.87
C GLY A 60 -1.39 -11.63 -2.29
N VAL A 61 -2.70 -11.72 -2.50
CA VAL A 61 -3.26 -11.73 -3.86
C VAL A 61 -3.01 -10.39 -4.53
N GLY A 62 -2.56 -10.42 -5.77
CA GLY A 62 -2.22 -9.24 -6.55
C GLY A 62 -1.96 -9.58 -8.02
N ARG A 63 -1.02 -8.87 -8.63
CA ARG A 63 -0.68 -9.04 -10.05
C ARG A 63 0.03 -10.36 -10.32
N SER A 64 0.93 -10.76 -9.43
CA SER A 64 1.82 -11.92 -9.60
C SER A 64 1.22 -13.22 -9.06
N SER A 65 0.23 -13.17 -8.17
CA SER A 65 -0.45 -14.34 -7.62
C SER A 65 -1.95 -14.10 -7.54
N ARG A 66 -2.72 -15.12 -7.95
CA ARG A 66 -4.19 -15.14 -7.80
C ARG A 66 -4.65 -15.91 -6.58
N GLU A 67 -3.72 -16.50 -5.85
CA GLU A 67 -4.01 -17.26 -4.63
C GLU A 67 -3.37 -16.59 -3.41
N PRO A 68 -4.02 -16.67 -2.23
CA PRO A 68 -3.45 -16.18 -0.99
C PRO A 68 -2.12 -16.86 -0.65
N ILE A 69 -1.19 -16.09 -0.06
CA ILE A 69 0.07 -16.61 0.47
C ILE A 69 -0.23 -17.43 1.71
N LYS A 70 0.23 -18.68 1.73
CA LYS A 70 0.04 -19.62 2.84
C LYS A 70 1.17 -19.50 3.87
N GLY A 71 0.91 -19.94 5.11
CA GLY A 71 1.93 -20.09 6.16
C GLY A 71 2.33 -18.78 6.84
N LEU A 72 1.47 -17.76 6.82
CA LEU A 72 1.72 -16.46 7.47
C LEU A 72 1.29 -16.41 8.95
N ASP A 73 0.84 -17.53 9.55
CA ASP A 73 0.22 -17.59 10.88
C ASP A 73 1.11 -17.05 12.01
N LYS A 74 2.44 -17.06 11.84
CA LYS A 74 3.42 -16.59 12.82
C LYS A 74 4.08 -15.26 12.44
N ILE A 75 3.57 -14.60 11.40
CA ILE A 75 4.06 -13.34 10.88
C ILE A 75 2.93 -12.30 11.06
N THR A 76 3.26 -11.14 11.56
CA THR A 76 2.32 -10.02 11.62
C THR A 76 2.08 -9.49 10.21
N VAL A 77 0.86 -9.61 9.70
CA VAL A 77 0.49 -9.15 8.36
C VAL A 77 -0.27 -7.83 8.47
N LEU A 78 0.17 -6.81 7.76
CA LEU A 78 -0.40 -5.46 7.82
C LEU A 78 -0.71 -4.89 6.44
N SER A 79 -1.73 -4.04 6.40
CA SER A 79 -1.93 -3.10 5.29
C SER A 79 -0.95 -1.91 5.39
N PRO A 80 -0.73 -1.16 4.29
CA PRO A 80 0.04 0.09 4.33
C PRO A 80 -0.49 1.10 5.36
N GLU A 81 -1.81 1.25 5.46
CA GLU A 81 -2.45 2.16 6.43
C GLU A 81 -2.18 1.73 7.87
N ASP A 82 -2.27 0.44 8.16
CA ASP A 82 -2.03 -0.09 9.51
C ASP A 82 -0.56 0.06 9.91
N ALA A 83 0.36 -0.15 8.97
CA ALA A 83 1.78 0.06 9.20
C ALA A 83 2.10 1.53 9.53
N ILE A 84 1.50 2.49 8.81
CA ILE A 84 1.69 3.92 9.07
C ILE A 84 1.12 4.31 10.45
N LYS A 85 -0.07 3.81 10.80
CA LYS A 85 -0.71 4.11 12.08
C LYS A 85 0.02 3.52 13.29
N ASN A 86 0.69 2.39 13.10
CA ASN A 86 1.30 1.61 14.19
C ASN A 86 2.83 1.53 14.09
N ILE A 87 3.50 2.51 13.50
CA ILE A 87 4.93 2.49 13.25
C ILE A 87 5.78 2.09 14.46
N ASN A 88 5.41 2.57 15.66
CA ASN A 88 6.12 2.29 16.91
C ASN A 88 5.91 0.85 17.44
N LYS A 89 5.03 0.06 16.81
CA LYS A 89 4.71 -1.32 17.21
C LYS A 89 5.21 -2.35 16.20
N LEU A 90 5.86 -1.90 15.12
CA LEU A 90 6.36 -2.80 14.09
C LEU A 90 7.58 -3.56 14.60
N GLU A 91 7.56 -4.89 14.42
CA GLU A 91 8.67 -5.77 14.78
C GLU A 91 9.55 -6.07 13.57
N SER A 92 10.83 -5.72 13.68
CA SER A 92 11.85 -6.02 12.65
C SER A 92 12.36 -7.46 12.77
N PRO A 93 12.80 -8.11 11.68
CA PRO A 93 12.87 -7.56 10.32
C PRO A 93 11.49 -7.43 9.67
N ILE A 94 11.29 -6.34 8.92
CA ILE A 94 10.05 -6.03 8.22
C ILE A 94 10.23 -6.29 6.74
N VAL A 95 9.29 -6.97 6.12
CA VAL A 95 9.22 -7.13 4.67
C VAL A 95 8.11 -6.24 4.12
N ILE A 96 8.41 -5.41 3.13
CA ILE A 96 7.41 -4.76 2.30
C ILE A 96 7.33 -5.54 1.00
N TYR A 97 6.18 -6.17 0.74
CA TYR A 97 5.92 -6.88 -0.50
C TYR A 97 5.15 -5.97 -1.47
N ASP A 98 5.86 -5.51 -2.50
CA ASP A 98 5.33 -4.60 -3.53
C ASP A 98 4.95 -5.36 -4.80
N ASP A 99 3.69 -5.74 -4.94
CA ASP A 99 3.13 -6.29 -6.16
C ASP A 99 2.24 -5.28 -6.92
N GLU A 100 1.90 -4.15 -6.29
CA GLU A 100 1.23 -3.02 -6.95
C GLU A 100 2.19 -2.31 -7.92
N GLN A 101 3.48 -2.20 -7.54
CA GLN A 101 4.57 -1.61 -8.33
C GLN A 101 4.43 -0.09 -8.56
N GLY A 102 3.55 0.56 -7.81
CA GLY A 102 3.32 2.00 -7.81
C GLY A 102 4.30 2.76 -6.93
N TYR A 103 3.94 3.99 -6.55
CA TYR A 103 4.79 4.84 -5.69
C TYR A 103 4.73 4.48 -4.20
N LEU A 104 3.61 3.89 -3.72
CA LEU A 104 3.30 3.81 -2.29
C LEU A 104 4.30 2.94 -1.53
N ALA A 105 4.63 1.75 -2.05
CA ALA A 105 5.55 0.83 -1.38
C ALA A 105 6.95 1.45 -1.19
N GLY A 106 7.46 2.11 -2.22
CA GLY A 106 8.77 2.79 -2.16
C GLY A 106 8.79 3.94 -1.16
N VAL A 107 7.75 4.78 -1.14
CA VAL A 107 7.64 5.90 -0.20
C VAL A 107 7.41 5.42 1.23
N LEU A 108 6.65 4.34 1.42
CA LEU A 108 6.45 3.71 2.72
C LEU A 108 7.76 3.14 3.26
N ALA A 109 8.55 2.46 2.43
CA ALA A 109 9.87 1.95 2.79
C ALA A 109 10.82 3.08 3.22
N ASP A 110 10.86 4.20 2.45
CA ASP A 110 11.64 5.40 2.81
C ASP A 110 11.20 5.96 4.17
N HIS A 111 9.90 6.04 4.42
CA HIS A 111 9.35 6.55 5.68
C HIS A 111 9.69 5.65 6.87
N LEU A 112 9.45 4.35 6.76
CA LEU A 112 9.70 3.39 7.85
C LEU A 112 11.19 3.27 8.15
N SER A 113 12.03 3.21 7.13
CA SER A 113 13.49 3.15 7.30
C SER A 113 14.04 4.42 7.95
N ALA A 114 13.53 5.60 7.58
CA ALA A 114 13.90 6.88 8.23
C ALA A 114 13.50 6.93 9.71
N ASN A 115 12.54 6.10 10.14
CA ASN A 115 12.14 5.93 11.54
C ASN A 115 12.84 4.74 12.24
N GLY A 116 13.92 4.23 11.66
CA GLY A 116 14.78 3.20 12.26
C GLY A 116 14.32 1.77 12.08
N CYS A 117 13.33 1.51 11.22
CA CYS A 117 12.91 0.15 10.91
C CYS A 117 13.92 -0.53 9.97
N ASN A 118 14.20 -1.81 10.24
CA ASN A 118 14.98 -2.65 9.33
C ASN A 118 14.06 -3.25 8.26
N ILE A 119 14.24 -2.84 6.99
CA ILE A 119 13.33 -3.11 5.89
C ILE A 119 14.01 -3.94 4.81
N ASN A 120 13.35 -5.05 4.43
CA ASN A 120 13.58 -5.79 3.19
C ASN A 120 12.45 -5.45 2.21
N PHE A 121 12.79 -4.88 1.07
CA PHE A 121 11.83 -4.53 0.02
C PHE A 121 11.81 -5.63 -1.04
N VAL A 122 10.70 -6.35 -1.16
CA VAL A 122 10.54 -7.47 -2.10
C VAL A 122 9.55 -7.08 -3.19
N THR A 123 9.95 -7.25 -4.46
CA THR A 123 9.07 -6.99 -5.60
C THR A 123 9.34 -7.95 -6.76
N PRO A 124 8.29 -8.40 -7.49
CA PRO A 124 8.45 -9.15 -8.73
C PRO A 124 9.03 -8.31 -9.88
N ALA A 125 8.99 -6.98 -9.76
CA ALA A 125 9.58 -6.06 -10.74
C ALA A 125 11.13 -6.08 -10.70
N SER A 126 11.75 -5.58 -11.76
CA SER A 126 13.21 -5.46 -11.88
C SER A 126 13.79 -4.26 -11.13
N VAL A 127 12.95 -3.31 -10.74
CA VAL A 127 13.32 -2.09 -10.00
C VAL A 127 12.20 -1.74 -9.00
N VAL A 128 12.52 -0.88 -8.02
CA VAL A 128 11.53 -0.33 -7.09
C VAL A 128 10.58 0.60 -7.82
N SER A 129 9.27 0.49 -7.57
CA SER A 129 8.25 1.44 -8.05
C SER A 129 8.33 1.74 -9.56
N PRO A 130 8.35 0.73 -10.45
CA PRO A 130 8.59 0.93 -11.89
C PRO A 130 7.59 1.88 -12.56
N TRP A 131 6.34 1.95 -12.09
CA TRP A 131 5.34 2.85 -12.64
C TRP A 131 5.64 4.34 -12.44
N THR A 132 6.58 4.66 -11.53
CA THR A 132 7.02 6.05 -11.29
C THR A 132 8.11 6.51 -12.28
N ASP A 133 8.51 5.66 -13.22
CA ASP A 133 9.43 6.04 -14.30
C ASP A 133 8.79 7.10 -15.21
N SER A 134 7.49 6.96 -15.51
CA SER A 134 6.74 7.93 -16.30
C SER A 134 6.64 9.34 -15.66
N THR A 135 6.80 9.44 -14.34
CA THR A 135 6.84 10.69 -13.58
C THR A 135 8.26 11.14 -13.23
N LEU A 136 9.28 10.42 -13.72
CA LEU A 136 10.71 10.66 -13.44
C LEU A 136 11.09 10.54 -11.96
N GLU A 137 10.32 9.80 -11.17
CA GLU A 137 10.55 9.64 -9.73
C GLU A 137 11.26 8.35 -9.37
N GLN A 138 11.20 7.31 -10.23
CA GLN A 138 11.71 5.97 -9.96
C GLN A 138 13.14 5.99 -9.41
N ALA A 139 14.07 6.60 -10.13
CA ALA A 139 15.48 6.68 -9.73
C ALA A 139 15.69 7.42 -8.39
N ARG A 140 14.85 8.43 -8.10
CA ARG A 140 14.89 9.17 -6.83
C ARG A 140 14.44 8.28 -5.67
N VAL A 141 13.33 7.55 -5.84
CA VAL A 141 12.78 6.64 -4.83
C VAL A 141 13.79 5.54 -4.51
N GLN A 142 14.27 4.82 -5.52
CA GLN A 142 15.25 3.74 -5.33
C GLN A 142 16.56 4.22 -4.69
N ARG A 143 17.05 5.38 -5.10
CA ARG A 143 18.24 5.99 -4.48
C ARG A 143 18.03 6.32 -3.00
N ALA A 144 16.85 6.78 -2.62
CA ALA A 144 16.53 7.07 -1.22
C ALA A 144 16.59 5.81 -0.37
N LEU A 145 16.01 4.70 -0.83
CA LEU A 145 16.05 3.42 -0.14
C LEU A 145 17.47 2.89 0.03
N LEU A 146 18.26 2.90 -1.05
CA LEU A 146 19.68 2.45 -1.01
C LEU A 146 20.51 3.29 -0.02
N LYS A 147 20.30 4.60 0.04
CA LYS A 147 21.00 5.48 1.00
C LYS A 147 20.64 5.18 2.46
N GLN A 148 19.49 4.63 2.72
CA GLN A 148 19.01 4.26 4.05
C GLN A 148 19.34 2.81 4.42
N GLY A 149 20.01 2.07 3.53
CA GLY A 149 20.40 0.68 3.77
C GLY A 149 19.24 -0.32 3.65
N VAL A 150 18.15 0.05 2.97
CA VAL A 150 17.07 -0.89 2.66
C VAL A 150 17.60 -1.97 1.71
N GLU A 151 17.40 -3.22 2.07
CA GLU A 151 17.72 -4.37 1.20
C GLU A 151 16.62 -4.48 0.12
N ILE A 152 17.01 -4.30 -1.14
CA ILE A 152 16.09 -4.35 -2.29
C ILE A 152 16.23 -5.70 -2.99
N ILE A 153 15.14 -6.50 -2.95
CA ILE A 153 15.06 -7.85 -3.50
C ILE A 153 14.10 -7.84 -4.69
N CYS A 154 14.64 -7.55 -5.86
CA CYS A 154 13.90 -7.51 -7.13
C CYS A 154 13.74 -8.90 -7.77
N ASN A 155 12.80 -8.99 -8.74
CA ASN A 155 12.49 -10.21 -9.50
C ASN A 155 12.09 -11.39 -8.61
N LYS A 156 11.45 -11.12 -7.47
CA LYS A 156 11.00 -12.12 -6.52
C LYS A 156 9.55 -11.90 -6.12
N THR A 157 8.79 -13.00 -6.07
CA THR A 157 7.49 -13.09 -5.41
C THR A 157 7.65 -13.73 -4.04
N ILE A 158 6.61 -13.66 -3.20
CA ILE A 158 6.50 -14.45 -1.98
C ILE A 158 5.75 -15.75 -2.29
N ALA A 159 6.40 -16.89 -2.11
CA ALA A 159 5.80 -18.20 -2.35
C ALA A 159 4.94 -18.66 -1.15
N ASN A 160 5.50 -18.56 0.06
CA ASN A 160 4.84 -18.94 1.31
C ASN A 160 5.60 -18.38 2.52
N GLY A 161 4.96 -18.42 3.69
CA GLY A 161 5.61 -18.21 4.98
C GLY A 161 6.03 -19.52 5.64
N GLU A 162 7.13 -19.50 6.42
CA GLU A 162 7.64 -20.62 7.20
C GLU A 162 8.11 -20.12 8.57
N GLY A 163 7.24 -20.25 9.57
CA GLY A 163 7.55 -19.72 10.90
C GLY A 163 7.64 -18.20 10.89
N GLN A 164 8.79 -17.64 11.25
CA GLN A 164 9.09 -16.19 11.19
C GLN A 164 9.99 -15.86 9.98
N SER A 165 9.79 -16.55 8.88
CA SER A 165 10.53 -16.34 7.63
C SER A 165 9.59 -16.42 6.44
N LEU A 166 9.99 -15.80 5.32
CA LEU A 166 9.30 -15.86 4.04
C LEU A 166 10.15 -16.57 3.01
N VAL A 167 9.54 -17.46 2.26
CA VAL A 167 10.15 -18.08 1.08
C VAL A 167 9.86 -17.19 -0.13
N THR A 168 10.87 -16.57 -0.67
CA THR A 168 10.79 -15.81 -1.92
C THR A 168 11.13 -16.71 -3.10
N GLN A 169 10.52 -16.41 -4.26
CA GLN A 169 10.72 -17.19 -5.49
C GLN A 169 11.07 -16.27 -6.66
N CYS A 170 12.15 -16.62 -7.38
CA CYS A 170 12.54 -15.88 -8.58
C CYS A 170 11.50 -16.04 -9.69
N VAL A 171 11.04 -14.92 -10.26
CA VAL A 171 10.01 -14.90 -11.32
C VAL A 171 10.46 -15.56 -12.62
N PHE A 172 11.76 -15.67 -12.86
CA PHE A 172 12.32 -16.24 -14.09
C PHE A 172 12.69 -17.71 -13.95
N THR A 173 13.35 -18.08 -12.83
CA THR A 173 13.94 -19.41 -12.66
C THR A 173 13.15 -20.31 -11.73
N GLY A 174 12.23 -19.75 -10.94
CA GLY A 174 11.54 -20.47 -9.86
C GLY A 174 12.41 -20.77 -8.64
N ASN A 175 13.69 -20.39 -8.64
CA ASN A 175 14.59 -20.63 -7.51
C ASN A 175 14.11 -19.93 -6.25
N LYS A 176 14.07 -20.66 -5.15
CA LYS A 176 13.59 -20.20 -3.86
C LYS A 176 14.75 -19.78 -2.96
N THR A 177 14.51 -18.73 -2.17
CA THR A 177 15.39 -18.27 -1.08
C THR A 177 14.56 -17.87 0.11
N THR A 178 15.09 -18.02 1.31
CA THR A 178 14.40 -17.67 2.56
C THR A 178 14.96 -16.36 3.11
N ILE A 179 14.08 -15.51 3.61
CA ILE A 179 14.41 -14.27 4.31
C ILE A 179 13.67 -14.22 5.65
N ASP A 180 14.29 -13.65 6.67
CA ASP A 180 13.65 -13.47 7.98
C ASP A 180 12.58 -12.39 7.90
N CYS A 181 11.46 -12.63 8.59
CA CYS A 181 10.31 -11.73 8.58
C CYS A 181 9.47 -11.90 9.85
N LYS A 182 9.37 -10.86 10.65
CA LYS A 182 8.41 -10.79 11.76
C LYS A 182 7.14 -10.03 11.37
N THR A 183 7.29 -9.03 10.50
CA THR A 183 6.17 -8.22 10.00
C THR A 183 6.23 -8.16 8.47
N ILE A 184 5.13 -8.48 7.79
CA ILE A 184 4.99 -8.24 6.35
C ILE A 184 3.93 -7.16 6.10
N ILE A 185 4.25 -6.21 5.25
CA ILE A 185 3.33 -5.16 4.79
C ILE A 185 2.98 -5.47 3.33
N MET A 186 1.69 -5.71 3.08
CA MET A 186 1.17 -6.09 1.76
C MET A 186 0.79 -4.86 0.95
N VAL A 187 1.55 -4.56 -0.10
CA VAL A 187 1.23 -3.54 -1.10
C VAL A 187 0.91 -4.25 -2.41
N THR A 188 -0.24 -4.90 -2.47
CA THR A 188 -0.58 -5.84 -3.55
C THR A 188 -1.77 -5.36 -4.38
N GLU A 189 -2.98 -5.54 -3.89
CA GLU A 189 -4.21 -5.18 -4.58
C GLU A 189 -5.19 -4.51 -3.62
N ARG A 190 -6.09 -3.70 -4.17
CA ARG A 190 -7.18 -3.07 -3.42
C ARG A 190 -8.51 -3.70 -3.79
N ILE A 191 -9.35 -3.92 -2.78
CA ILE A 191 -10.72 -4.39 -2.95
C ILE A 191 -11.64 -3.18 -2.88
N PRO A 192 -12.47 -2.93 -3.90
CA PRO A 192 -13.47 -1.87 -3.85
C PRO A 192 -14.46 -2.08 -2.70
N ASN A 193 -14.85 -1.00 -2.02
CA ASN A 193 -15.91 -1.04 -1.01
C ASN A 193 -17.26 -1.02 -1.73
N CYS A 194 -17.90 -2.18 -1.83
CA CYS A 194 -19.14 -2.41 -2.58
C CYS A 194 -20.30 -2.87 -1.67
N SER A 195 -20.30 -2.44 -0.41
CA SER A 195 -21.32 -2.84 0.57
C SER A 195 -22.65 -2.07 0.49
N LEU A 196 -22.69 -1.01 -0.31
CA LEU A 196 -23.88 -0.17 -0.52
C LEU A 196 -24.79 -0.72 -1.61
#